data_9ef5b38bf945e90aa6daf5d3ea8fce13
#
_entry.id   9ef5b38bf945e90aa6daf5d3ea8fce13
#
_cell.length_a   1.000
_cell.length_b   1.000
_cell.length_c   1.000
_cell.angle_alpha   90.00
_cell.angle_beta   90.00
_cell.angle_gamma   90.00
#
_symmetry.space_group_name_H-M   'P 1'
#
loop_
_entity.id
_entity.type
_entity.pdbx_description
1 polymer ?
#
loop_
_entity_poly.entity_id
_entity_poly.type
_entity_poly.pdbx_seq_one_letter_code
_entity_poly.pdbx_strand_id
1 'polypeptide(L)'
;MKAAVLHAFDEKLTAKEFVKYEDVTDPKISRPMDVIVRIGGAGVCRTDLHIVEGIWRSKVDVKLPYIMGHENAGWVEAIGPGVEGVKVGDSVICHPLVTSGHCLACRRGDDMHALDSAFPGINANGGYAQYLLTGQRSLIKLPKSLAPKDVAPYTDAGLTAYRAAKKASRHLLPGEYAAVIGAGGLGHIGIQVLAALCAAEIIVIDRAAKSLDLAKECGAHHVVKADGNEVEAVLALTSGRGAEAVIDFVGEGDAIAKGLSMTANGGYYYIVGYGGKIELPTIDMITTEKTIVGNLVGTYAELVELMALADRGLVKLHTREYRLSQANDALHDLHHGHIHGRAVLVP
;
A
#
# COMPACT_ATOMS: atom_id res chain seq x y z
N MET A 1 15.68 -22.23 -4.40
CA MET A 1 14.25 -21.92 -4.24
C MET A 1 13.61 -21.49 -5.55
N LYS A 2 12.30 -21.62 -5.72
CA LYS A 2 11.57 -21.03 -6.84
C LYS A 2 11.28 -19.56 -6.57
N ALA A 3 11.39 -18.73 -7.64
CA ALA A 3 11.09 -17.31 -7.59
C ALA A 3 10.59 -16.78 -8.94
N ALA A 4 9.86 -15.67 -8.92
CA ALA A 4 9.51 -14.89 -10.09
C ALA A 4 10.45 -13.68 -10.20
N VAL A 5 11.31 -13.70 -11.20
CA VAL A 5 12.48 -12.82 -11.38
C VAL A 5 12.27 -11.86 -12.52
N LEU A 6 12.46 -10.56 -12.29
CA LEU A 6 12.49 -9.53 -13.31
C LEU A 6 13.88 -9.48 -13.95
N HIS A 7 13.96 -9.75 -15.26
CA HIS A 7 15.21 -9.74 -16.02
C HIS A 7 15.39 -8.50 -16.90
N ALA A 8 14.28 -7.89 -17.32
CA ALA A 8 14.27 -6.70 -18.17
C ALA A 8 13.04 -5.85 -17.89
N PHE A 9 13.15 -4.56 -18.12
CA PHE A 9 12.01 -3.64 -18.08
C PHE A 9 11.18 -3.73 -19.35
N ASP A 10 9.87 -3.49 -19.22
CA ASP A 10 8.93 -3.37 -20.32
C ASP A 10 8.10 -2.09 -20.14
N GLU A 11 8.58 -0.98 -20.72
CA GLU A 11 7.99 0.35 -20.56
C GLU A 11 6.54 0.46 -21.04
N LYS A 12 6.07 -0.49 -21.85
CA LYS A 12 4.71 -0.48 -22.43
C LYS A 12 3.81 -1.57 -21.86
N LEU A 13 4.33 -2.43 -20.99
CA LEU A 13 3.62 -3.60 -20.44
C LEU A 13 2.98 -4.49 -21.53
N THR A 14 3.73 -4.74 -22.60
CA THR A 14 3.26 -5.51 -23.78
C THR A 14 3.81 -6.92 -23.83
N ALA A 15 4.80 -7.24 -23.02
CA ALA A 15 5.39 -8.58 -22.96
C ALA A 15 4.37 -9.61 -22.46
N LYS A 16 4.46 -10.82 -23.00
CA LYS A 16 3.64 -11.95 -22.53
C LYS A 16 4.04 -12.38 -21.11
N GLU A 17 5.31 -12.22 -20.76
CA GLU A 17 5.88 -12.54 -19.44
C GLU A 17 6.68 -11.35 -18.96
N PHE A 18 6.25 -10.75 -17.85
CA PHE A 18 6.97 -9.66 -17.18
C PHE A 18 8.09 -10.21 -16.30
N VAL A 19 7.85 -11.36 -15.69
CA VAL A 19 8.79 -12.04 -14.79
C VAL A 19 8.99 -13.49 -15.22
N LYS A 20 10.17 -14.04 -14.94
CA LYS A 20 10.47 -15.44 -15.23
C LYS A 20 10.38 -16.27 -13.95
N TYR A 21 9.55 -17.30 -13.95
CA TYR A 21 9.47 -18.26 -12.85
C TYR A 21 10.58 -19.30 -12.99
N GLU A 22 11.58 -19.23 -12.12
CA GLU A 22 12.81 -20.03 -12.24
C GLU A 22 13.39 -20.46 -10.89
N ASP A 23 14.41 -21.31 -10.93
CA ASP A 23 15.20 -21.67 -9.77
C ASP A 23 16.30 -20.63 -9.52
N VAL A 24 16.37 -20.14 -8.29
CA VAL A 24 17.41 -19.23 -7.81
C VAL A 24 18.03 -19.75 -6.53
N THR A 25 19.23 -19.23 -6.18
CA THR A 25 19.89 -19.57 -4.92
C THR A 25 19.06 -19.12 -3.72
N ASP A 26 18.96 -19.96 -2.70
CA ASP A 26 18.30 -19.63 -1.45
C ASP A 26 19.01 -18.47 -0.73
N PRO A 27 18.27 -17.57 -0.07
CA PRO A 27 18.89 -16.54 0.74
C PRO A 27 19.66 -17.16 1.92
N LYS A 28 20.70 -16.45 2.39
CA LYS A 28 21.53 -16.89 3.51
C LYS A 28 21.60 -15.81 4.58
N ILE A 29 21.59 -16.24 5.85
CA ILE A 29 21.91 -15.38 6.99
C ILE A 29 23.35 -14.87 6.81
N SER A 30 23.55 -13.58 6.77
CA SER A 30 24.84 -12.91 6.59
C SER A 30 25.19 -11.94 7.72
N ARG A 31 24.16 -11.43 8.39
CA ARG A 31 24.28 -10.48 9.51
C ARG A 31 23.65 -11.07 10.77
N PRO A 32 24.08 -10.66 11.96
CA PRO A 32 23.52 -11.20 13.21
C PRO A 32 22.02 -11.03 13.38
N MET A 33 21.43 -9.98 12.81
CA MET A 33 20.00 -9.64 12.94
C MET A 33 19.18 -10.05 11.71
N ASP A 34 19.76 -10.79 10.77
CA ASP A 34 19.04 -11.29 9.60
C ASP A 34 18.04 -12.39 9.99
N VAL A 35 16.92 -12.39 9.29
CA VAL A 35 15.88 -13.42 9.40
C VAL A 35 15.50 -13.88 7.98
N ILE A 36 15.39 -15.18 7.77
CA ILE A 36 14.78 -15.76 6.59
C ILE A 36 13.33 -16.09 6.92
N VAL A 37 12.42 -15.57 6.11
CA VAL A 37 10.99 -15.83 6.20
C VAL A 37 10.58 -16.75 5.06
N ARG A 38 9.98 -17.89 5.37
CA ARG A 38 9.29 -18.72 4.39
C ARG A 38 7.97 -18.05 4.06
N ILE A 39 7.81 -17.63 2.81
CA ILE A 39 6.66 -16.85 2.36
C ILE A 39 5.38 -17.69 2.44
N GLY A 40 4.36 -17.15 3.07
CA GLY A 40 3.00 -17.69 3.08
C GLY A 40 2.07 -16.91 2.14
N GLY A 41 2.40 -15.66 1.86
CA GLY A 41 1.74 -14.80 0.88
C GLY A 41 2.59 -13.59 0.52
N ALA A 42 2.53 -13.19 -0.75
CA ALA A 42 3.12 -11.96 -1.27
C ALA A 42 2.06 -11.20 -2.08
N GLY A 43 1.71 -9.99 -1.64
CA GLY A 43 0.73 -9.14 -2.33
C GLY A 43 1.24 -8.61 -3.66
N VAL A 44 0.32 -8.40 -4.61
CA VAL A 44 0.60 -7.82 -5.92
C VAL A 44 0.03 -6.41 -5.97
N CYS A 45 0.89 -5.43 -6.23
CA CYS A 45 0.60 -4.00 -6.19
C CYS A 45 0.76 -3.34 -7.56
N ARG A 46 0.09 -2.20 -7.77
CA ARG A 46 0.31 -1.37 -8.97
C ARG A 46 1.77 -0.93 -9.10
N THR A 47 2.47 -0.73 -7.98
CA THR A 47 3.90 -0.43 -7.95
C THR A 47 4.75 -1.51 -8.62
N ASP A 48 4.35 -2.79 -8.59
CA ASP A 48 5.07 -3.85 -9.29
C ASP A 48 5.03 -3.64 -10.81
N LEU A 49 3.88 -3.18 -11.35
CA LEU A 49 3.79 -2.81 -12.76
C LEU A 49 4.68 -1.59 -13.07
N HIS A 50 4.66 -0.55 -12.23
CA HIS A 50 5.54 0.62 -12.39
C HIS A 50 7.03 0.25 -12.31
N ILE A 51 7.39 -0.81 -11.58
CA ILE A 51 8.74 -1.35 -11.57
C ILE A 51 9.05 -2.04 -12.90
N VAL A 52 8.13 -2.86 -13.41
CA VAL A 52 8.27 -3.49 -14.74
C VAL A 52 8.41 -2.42 -15.83
N GLU A 53 7.64 -1.35 -15.77
CA GLU A 53 7.75 -0.17 -16.67
C GLU A 53 9.08 0.58 -16.51
N GLY A 54 9.80 0.38 -15.40
CA GLY A 54 11.05 1.07 -15.11
C GLY A 54 10.90 2.50 -14.59
N ILE A 55 9.72 2.91 -14.16
CA ILE A 55 9.44 4.27 -13.62
C ILE A 55 10.31 4.54 -12.38
N TRP A 56 10.53 3.52 -11.56
CA TRP A 56 11.31 3.63 -10.32
C TRP A 56 12.82 3.77 -10.52
N ARG A 57 13.38 3.51 -11.73
CA ARG A 57 14.84 3.63 -12.03
C ARG A 57 15.42 5.00 -11.69
N SER A 58 14.61 6.06 -11.79
CA SER A 58 15.03 7.43 -11.47
C SER A 58 15.00 7.75 -9.97
N LYS A 59 14.43 6.86 -9.14
CA LYS A 59 14.21 7.10 -7.71
C LYS A 59 15.04 6.17 -6.83
N VAL A 60 15.28 4.94 -7.29
CA VAL A 60 16.03 3.92 -6.55
C VAL A 60 16.93 3.13 -7.52
N ASP A 61 18.07 2.64 -7.01
CA ASP A 61 18.99 1.80 -7.79
C ASP A 61 18.43 0.37 -7.91
N VAL A 62 17.68 0.12 -8.98
CA VAL A 62 17.13 -1.20 -9.31
C VAL A 62 18.14 -1.96 -10.16
N LYS A 63 18.75 -3.00 -9.60
CA LYS A 63 19.73 -3.86 -10.29
C LYS A 63 19.09 -5.15 -10.78
N LEU A 64 19.00 -5.30 -12.10
CA LEU A 64 18.50 -6.52 -12.74
C LEU A 64 19.59 -7.59 -12.86
N PRO A 65 19.28 -8.91 -12.80
CA PRO A 65 17.96 -9.44 -12.45
C PRO A 65 17.72 -9.40 -10.95
N TYR A 66 16.44 -9.27 -10.50
CA TYR A 66 16.08 -9.39 -9.10
C TYR A 66 14.66 -9.92 -8.89
N ILE A 67 14.37 -10.38 -7.68
CA ILE A 67 13.07 -10.91 -7.28
C ILE A 67 12.16 -9.76 -6.85
N MET A 68 10.99 -9.63 -7.46
CA MET A 68 9.97 -8.64 -7.12
C MET A 68 9.18 -9.01 -5.85
N GLY A 69 8.18 -8.20 -5.50
CA GLY A 69 7.22 -8.46 -4.42
C GLY A 69 7.60 -7.81 -3.10
N HIS A 70 6.93 -6.71 -2.77
CA HIS A 70 7.23 -5.89 -1.60
C HIS A 70 6.19 -6.01 -0.47
N GLU A 71 5.15 -6.83 -0.63
CA GLU A 71 4.09 -7.07 0.35
C GLU A 71 4.17 -8.50 0.90
N ASN A 72 4.82 -8.72 2.04
CA ASN A 72 5.26 -10.04 2.45
C ASN A 72 4.81 -10.45 3.85
N ALA A 73 4.28 -11.66 3.98
CA ALA A 73 4.03 -12.32 5.26
C ALA A 73 4.32 -13.83 5.15
N GLY A 74 4.68 -14.45 6.26
CA GLY A 74 5.07 -15.86 6.24
C GLY A 74 5.40 -16.40 7.63
N TRP A 75 6.31 -17.36 7.66
CA TRP A 75 6.80 -17.96 8.89
C TRP A 75 8.31 -17.82 8.96
N VAL A 76 8.83 -17.55 10.15
CA VAL A 76 10.28 -17.52 10.39
C VAL A 76 10.87 -18.89 10.11
N GLU A 77 11.77 -18.96 9.13
CA GLU A 77 12.46 -20.21 8.71
C GLU A 77 13.82 -20.35 9.36
N ALA A 78 14.60 -19.27 9.40
CA ALA A 78 15.92 -19.22 10.01
C ALA A 78 16.19 -17.83 10.61
N ILE A 79 17.04 -17.81 11.64
CA ILE A 79 17.42 -16.58 12.34
C ILE A 79 18.93 -16.47 12.51
N GLY A 80 19.45 -15.26 12.47
CA GLY A 80 20.84 -14.95 12.83
C GLY A 80 21.08 -15.02 14.33
N PRO A 81 22.34 -15.11 14.76
CA PRO A 81 22.70 -15.32 16.18
C PRO A 81 22.38 -14.15 17.11
N GLY A 82 22.07 -12.98 16.57
CA GLY A 82 21.68 -11.79 17.35
C GLY A 82 20.17 -11.51 17.37
N VAL A 83 19.37 -12.39 16.75
CA VAL A 83 17.92 -12.20 16.67
C VAL A 83 17.28 -12.55 18.02
N GLU A 84 16.51 -11.59 18.53
CA GLU A 84 15.68 -11.72 19.73
C GLU A 84 14.22 -11.42 19.38
N GLY A 85 13.28 -11.83 20.18
CA GLY A 85 11.86 -11.47 20.01
C GLY A 85 11.08 -12.32 19.02
N VAL A 86 11.71 -13.01 18.02
CA VAL A 86 11.10 -14.00 17.12
C VAL A 86 11.90 -15.30 17.16
N LYS A 87 11.22 -16.41 16.85
CA LYS A 87 11.84 -17.75 16.76
C LYS A 87 11.36 -18.47 15.52
N VAL A 88 12.10 -19.48 15.08
CA VAL A 88 11.71 -20.36 13.97
C VAL A 88 10.28 -20.91 14.21
N GLY A 89 9.45 -20.82 13.19
CA GLY A 89 8.03 -21.20 13.20
C GLY A 89 7.07 -20.10 13.60
N ASP A 90 7.52 -18.95 14.11
CA ASP A 90 6.63 -17.83 14.39
C ASP A 90 5.99 -17.31 13.07
N SER A 91 4.67 -17.09 13.09
CA SER A 91 3.94 -16.43 12.01
C SER A 91 4.17 -14.92 12.08
N VAL A 92 4.57 -14.30 10.97
CA VAL A 92 4.99 -12.90 10.91
C VAL A 92 4.47 -12.19 9.67
N ILE A 93 4.26 -10.88 9.81
CA ILE A 93 4.11 -9.93 8.71
C ILE A 93 5.37 -9.06 8.66
N CYS A 94 5.85 -8.75 7.46
CA CYS A 94 7.12 -8.05 7.24
C CYS A 94 6.85 -6.58 6.94
N HIS A 95 7.19 -5.65 7.87
CA HIS A 95 7.27 -4.23 7.50
C HIS A 95 8.19 -4.09 6.28
N PRO A 96 7.80 -3.33 5.24
CA PRO A 96 8.44 -3.43 3.93
C PRO A 96 9.87 -2.85 3.89
N LEU A 97 10.27 -2.10 4.90
CA LEU A 97 11.58 -1.47 4.96
C LEU A 97 12.51 -2.22 5.92
N VAL A 98 13.71 -2.53 5.44
CA VAL A 98 14.81 -3.07 6.22
C VAL A 98 15.83 -1.96 6.45
N THR A 99 16.00 -1.54 7.69
CA THR A 99 16.83 -0.40 8.09
C THR A 99 17.83 -0.79 9.18
N SER A 100 18.89 -0.01 9.33
CA SER A 100 19.90 -0.20 10.37
C SER A 100 19.36 0.07 11.79
N GLY A 101 18.32 0.89 11.92
CA GLY A 101 17.82 1.36 13.22
C GLY A 101 18.65 2.47 13.87
N HIS A 102 19.76 2.91 13.28
CA HIS A 102 20.72 3.83 13.90
C HIS A 102 20.55 5.30 13.50
N CYS A 103 20.03 5.58 12.30
CA CYS A 103 19.82 6.95 11.83
C CYS A 103 18.67 7.64 12.61
N LEU A 104 18.61 8.98 12.51
CA LEU A 104 17.60 9.77 13.22
C LEU A 104 16.16 9.38 12.80
N ALA A 105 15.93 9.12 11.51
CA ALA A 105 14.63 8.69 11.02
C ALA A 105 14.21 7.36 11.67
N CYS A 106 15.09 6.35 11.69
CA CYS A 106 14.81 5.06 12.34
C CYS A 106 14.54 5.22 13.86
N ARG A 107 15.29 6.12 14.54
CA ARG A 107 15.11 6.37 15.97
C ARG A 107 13.78 7.04 16.30
N ARG A 108 13.20 7.77 15.34
CA ARG A 108 11.86 8.36 15.43
C ARG A 108 10.74 7.40 15.02
N GLY A 109 11.10 6.23 14.47
CA GLY A 109 10.14 5.29 13.91
C GLY A 109 9.71 5.60 12.47
N ASP A 110 10.33 6.60 11.84
CA ASP A 110 10.07 7.01 10.45
C ASP A 110 11.00 6.27 9.47
N ASP A 111 11.02 4.94 9.53
CA ASP A 111 11.93 4.09 8.75
C ASP A 111 11.86 4.36 7.23
N MET A 112 10.71 4.85 6.72
CA MET A 112 10.54 5.25 5.32
C MET A 112 11.40 6.45 4.90
N HIS A 113 11.98 7.18 5.83
CA HIS A 113 12.89 8.29 5.58
C HIS A 113 14.35 7.94 5.88
N ALA A 114 14.66 6.68 6.15
CA ALA A 114 16.04 6.24 6.35
C ALA A 114 16.80 6.22 5.01
N LEU A 115 18.00 6.81 5.00
CA LEU A 115 18.83 6.90 3.79
C LEU A 115 19.52 5.57 3.44
N ASP A 116 19.64 4.67 4.41
CA ASP A 116 20.28 3.34 4.31
C ASP A 116 19.27 2.18 4.27
N SER A 117 18.05 2.46 3.84
CA SER A 117 17.00 1.43 3.78
C SER A 117 17.13 0.53 2.55
N ALA A 118 16.94 -0.76 2.75
CA ALA A 118 16.55 -1.67 1.69
C ALA A 118 15.03 -1.84 1.70
N PHE A 119 14.45 -1.90 0.50
CA PHE A 119 13.03 -2.16 0.30
C PHE A 119 12.90 -3.44 -0.52
N PRO A 120 12.79 -4.62 0.11
CA PRO A 120 12.62 -5.89 -0.58
C PRO A 120 11.48 -5.84 -1.60
N GLY A 121 11.77 -6.25 -2.84
CA GLY A 121 10.83 -6.18 -3.96
C GLY A 121 10.85 -4.86 -4.75
N ILE A 122 11.61 -3.85 -4.28
CA ILE A 122 11.81 -2.59 -5.00
C ILE A 122 13.30 -2.38 -5.35
N ASN A 123 14.20 -2.32 -4.37
CA ASN A 123 15.64 -2.15 -4.59
C ASN A 123 16.50 -3.31 -4.01
N ALA A 124 15.84 -4.34 -3.54
CA ALA A 124 16.43 -5.58 -3.05
C ALA A 124 15.50 -6.75 -3.40
N ASN A 125 16.01 -8.00 -3.36
CA ASN A 125 15.20 -9.18 -3.60
C ASN A 125 14.00 -9.24 -2.67
N GLY A 126 12.81 -9.43 -3.25
CA GLY A 126 11.51 -9.43 -2.58
C GLY A 126 10.92 -10.82 -2.37
N GLY A 127 9.62 -10.86 -2.13
CA GLY A 127 8.90 -12.06 -1.71
C GLY A 127 8.15 -12.79 -2.82
N TYR A 128 8.31 -12.46 -4.09
CA TYR A 128 7.83 -13.33 -5.16
C TYR A 128 8.73 -14.57 -5.27
N ALA A 129 8.91 -15.25 -4.16
CA ALA A 129 9.79 -16.38 -3.94
C ALA A 129 9.28 -17.27 -2.80
N GLN A 130 9.90 -18.43 -2.61
CA GLN A 130 9.62 -19.29 -1.47
C GLN A 130 10.17 -18.73 -0.16
N TYR A 131 11.27 -17.97 -0.21
CA TYR A 131 11.95 -17.42 0.96
C TYR A 131 12.37 -15.97 0.71
N LEU A 132 12.26 -15.16 1.77
CA LEU A 132 12.68 -13.77 1.82
C LEU A 132 13.73 -13.56 2.91
N LEU A 133 14.82 -12.87 2.58
CA LEU A 133 15.76 -12.34 3.58
C LEU A 133 15.31 -10.96 4.03
N THR A 134 15.13 -10.79 5.33
CA THR A 134 14.75 -9.52 5.96
C THR A 134 15.51 -9.33 7.26
N GLY A 135 15.22 -8.28 8.01
CA GLY A 135 15.81 -8.02 9.33
C GLY A 135 14.78 -8.20 10.45
N GLN A 136 15.23 -8.60 11.63
CA GLN A 136 14.39 -8.72 12.82
C GLN A 136 13.52 -7.48 13.05
N ARG A 137 14.07 -6.30 12.81
CA ARG A 137 13.44 -5.00 13.03
C ARG A 137 12.18 -4.79 12.16
N SER A 138 12.08 -5.52 11.05
CA SER A 138 10.93 -5.45 10.13
C SER A 138 9.81 -6.43 10.47
N LEU A 139 9.96 -7.29 11.48
CA LEU A 139 9.03 -8.37 11.76
C LEU A 139 8.02 -8.02 12.86
N ILE A 140 6.76 -8.26 12.56
CA ILE A 140 5.65 -8.20 13.52
C ILE A 140 5.05 -9.59 13.61
N LYS A 141 4.96 -10.16 14.83
CA LYS A 141 4.29 -11.43 15.05
C LYS A 141 2.80 -11.29 14.80
N LEU A 142 2.26 -12.23 14.05
CA LEU A 142 0.82 -12.30 13.81
C LEU A 142 0.11 -13.02 14.98
N PRO A 143 -1.07 -12.55 15.37
CA PRO A 143 -1.96 -13.33 16.21
C PRO A 143 -2.41 -14.61 15.47
N LYS A 144 -2.80 -15.65 16.22
CA LYS A 144 -3.18 -16.96 15.64
C LYS A 144 -4.41 -16.89 14.73
N SER A 145 -5.22 -15.86 14.86
CA SER A 145 -6.42 -15.59 14.05
C SER A 145 -6.09 -15.13 12.62
N LEU A 146 -4.87 -14.65 12.37
CA LEU A 146 -4.46 -14.10 11.09
C LEU A 146 -3.45 -15.03 10.39
N ALA A 147 -3.80 -15.53 9.21
CA ALA A 147 -2.88 -16.32 8.40
C ALA A 147 -2.02 -15.41 7.49
N PRO A 148 -0.74 -15.72 7.27
CA PRO A 148 0.15 -14.89 6.46
C PRO A 148 -0.38 -14.56 5.06
N LYS A 149 -0.97 -15.52 4.35
CA LYS A 149 -1.54 -15.29 3.02
C LYS A 149 -2.68 -14.26 3.02
N ASP A 150 -3.43 -14.16 4.12
CA ASP A 150 -4.59 -13.30 4.24
C ASP A 150 -4.20 -11.86 4.62
N VAL A 151 -2.96 -11.63 5.07
CA VAL A 151 -2.49 -10.33 5.59
C VAL A 151 -1.35 -9.71 4.79
N ALA A 152 -0.73 -10.45 3.88
CA ALA A 152 0.44 -9.95 3.14
C ALA A 152 0.24 -8.57 2.50
N PRO A 153 -0.91 -8.24 1.86
CA PRO A 153 -1.13 -6.90 1.29
C PRO A 153 -1.22 -5.77 2.33
N TYR A 154 -1.33 -6.07 3.62
CA TYR A 154 -1.30 -5.01 4.64
C TYR A 154 0.08 -4.40 4.81
N THR A 155 1.15 -5.06 4.35
CA THR A 155 2.53 -4.57 4.54
C THR A 155 2.83 -3.29 3.78
N ASP A 156 2.22 -3.07 2.61
CA ASP A 156 2.37 -1.82 1.86
C ASP A 156 1.02 -1.17 1.56
N ALA A 157 0.15 -1.81 0.76
CA ALA A 157 -1.13 -1.21 0.40
C ALA A 157 -1.98 -0.88 1.63
N GLY A 158 -2.05 -1.81 2.60
CA GLY A 158 -2.78 -1.59 3.84
C GLY A 158 -2.14 -0.53 4.71
N LEU A 159 -0.83 -0.60 4.91
CA LEU A 159 -0.08 0.35 5.73
C LEU A 159 -0.13 1.77 5.16
N THR A 160 0.02 1.90 3.85
CA THR A 160 -0.07 3.18 3.13
C THR A 160 -1.46 3.80 3.27
N ALA A 161 -2.50 3.00 3.08
CA ALA A 161 -3.89 3.44 3.26
C ALA A 161 -4.19 3.79 4.72
N TYR A 162 -3.70 2.97 5.67
CA TYR A 162 -3.83 3.22 7.10
C TYR A 162 -3.19 4.55 7.51
N ARG A 163 -1.95 4.82 7.08
CA ARG A 163 -1.25 6.06 7.40
C ARG A 163 -2.01 7.30 6.90
N ALA A 164 -2.47 7.28 5.66
CA ALA A 164 -3.24 8.39 5.09
C ALA A 164 -4.55 8.62 5.86
N ALA A 165 -5.32 7.56 6.09
CA ALA A 165 -6.57 7.61 6.82
C ALA A 165 -6.38 8.04 8.28
N LYS A 166 -5.33 7.55 8.97
CA LYS A 166 -4.97 7.94 10.35
C LYS A 166 -4.58 9.42 10.43
N LYS A 167 -3.82 9.94 9.46
CA LYS A 167 -3.51 11.37 9.41
C LYS A 167 -4.78 12.20 9.20
N ALA A 168 -5.65 11.79 8.25
CA ALA A 168 -6.91 12.47 7.96
C ALA A 168 -7.85 12.46 9.17
N SER A 169 -8.00 11.32 9.86
CA SER A 169 -8.91 11.18 11.00
C SER A 169 -8.62 12.13 12.17
N ARG A 170 -7.38 12.64 12.28
CA ARG A 170 -7.00 13.61 13.31
C ARG A 170 -7.58 15.00 13.10
N HIS A 171 -8.05 15.28 11.90
CA HIS A 171 -8.59 16.56 11.46
C HIS A 171 -10.09 16.47 11.12
N LEU A 172 -10.75 15.39 11.51
CA LEU A 172 -12.13 15.11 11.17
C LEU A 172 -12.98 15.01 12.45
N LEU A 173 -14.04 15.80 12.49
CA LEU A 173 -15.01 15.84 13.59
C LEU A 173 -16.34 15.21 13.14
N PRO A 174 -17.23 14.80 14.07
CA PRO A 174 -18.60 14.41 13.74
C PRO A 174 -19.34 15.51 12.94
N GLY A 175 -19.96 15.15 11.82
CA GLY A 175 -20.64 16.08 10.92
C GLY A 175 -19.74 16.69 9.84
N GLU A 176 -18.48 16.30 9.78
CA GLU A 176 -17.56 16.62 8.69
C GLU A 176 -17.46 15.47 7.68
N TYR A 177 -16.82 15.72 6.55
CA TYR A 177 -16.74 14.79 5.43
C TYR A 177 -15.32 14.41 5.10
N ALA A 178 -15.10 13.11 4.85
CA ALA A 178 -13.90 12.56 4.23
C ALA A 178 -14.24 12.09 2.82
N ALA A 179 -13.61 12.65 1.81
CA ALA A 179 -13.72 12.15 0.43
C ALA A 179 -12.56 11.21 0.11
N VAL A 180 -12.85 10.07 -0.49
CA VAL A 180 -11.86 9.07 -0.91
C VAL A 180 -11.95 8.89 -2.42
N ILE A 181 -10.87 9.22 -3.13
CA ILE A 181 -10.76 9.05 -4.58
C ILE A 181 -10.07 7.72 -4.87
N GLY A 182 -10.81 6.81 -5.51
CA GLY A 182 -10.37 5.45 -5.82
C GLY A 182 -10.69 4.43 -4.70
N ALA A 183 -11.55 3.46 -4.99
CA ALA A 183 -11.95 2.38 -4.09
C ALA A 183 -11.34 1.02 -4.47
N GLY A 184 -10.21 1.04 -5.17
CA GLY A 184 -9.46 -0.14 -5.57
C GLY A 184 -8.64 -0.77 -4.44
N GLY A 185 -7.43 -1.26 -4.77
CA GLY A 185 -6.57 -2.04 -3.88
C GLY A 185 -6.15 -1.35 -2.57
N LEU A 186 -6.03 -0.02 -2.54
CA LEU A 186 -5.75 0.76 -1.33
C LEU A 186 -7.04 1.36 -0.75
N GLY A 187 -7.92 1.89 -1.62
CA GLY A 187 -9.09 2.63 -1.19
C GLY A 187 -10.05 1.81 -0.33
N HIS A 188 -10.33 0.53 -0.68
CA HIS A 188 -11.22 -0.30 0.12
C HIS A 188 -10.70 -0.53 1.56
N ILE A 189 -9.37 -0.47 1.76
CA ILE A 189 -8.74 -0.53 3.09
C ILE A 189 -8.89 0.83 3.80
N GLY A 190 -8.54 1.92 3.08
CA GLY A 190 -8.62 3.29 3.64
C GLY A 190 -10.02 3.68 4.10
N ILE A 191 -11.06 3.26 3.38
CA ILE A 191 -12.47 3.46 3.77
C ILE A 191 -12.76 2.79 5.11
N GLN A 192 -12.40 1.51 5.27
CA GLN A 192 -12.60 0.76 6.51
C GLN A 192 -11.81 1.36 7.69
N VAL A 193 -10.58 1.82 7.42
CA VAL A 193 -9.75 2.50 8.45
C VAL A 193 -10.39 3.81 8.88
N LEU A 194 -10.88 4.64 7.96
CA LEU A 194 -11.62 5.86 8.31
C LEU A 194 -12.85 5.54 9.17
N ALA A 195 -13.67 4.58 8.75
CA ALA A 195 -14.84 4.14 9.50
C ALA A 195 -14.50 3.63 10.91
N ALA A 196 -13.31 3.04 11.10
CA ALA A 196 -12.85 2.56 12.40
C ALA A 196 -12.24 3.66 13.28
N LEU A 197 -11.73 4.76 12.71
CA LEU A 197 -10.95 5.77 13.44
C LEU A 197 -11.68 7.10 13.67
N CYS A 198 -12.72 7.43 12.91
CA CYS A 198 -13.43 8.71 13.06
C CYS A 198 -14.95 8.56 12.81
N ALA A 199 -15.68 9.60 13.20
CA ALA A 199 -17.13 9.69 13.04
C ALA A 199 -17.54 10.65 11.88
N ALA A 200 -16.62 10.94 10.95
CA ALA A 200 -16.93 11.72 9.76
C ALA A 200 -17.72 10.91 8.73
N GLU A 201 -18.51 11.56 7.91
CA GLU A 201 -19.18 10.92 6.78
C GLU A 201 -18.19 10.67 5.64
N ILE A 202 -18.18 9.44 5.10
CA ILE A 202 -17.25 9.01 4.08
C ILE A 202 -17.93 9.03 2.70
N ILE A 203 -17.41 9.88 1.80
CA ILE A 203 -17.82 9.98 0.39
C ILE A 203 -16.77 9.29 -0.46
N VAL A 204 -17.15 8.29 -1.26
CA VAL A 204 -16.20 7.53 -2.10
C VAL A 204 -16.47 7.81 -3.57
N ILE A 205 -15.41 8.13 -4.30
CA ILE A 205 -15.43 8.47 -5.71
C ILE A 205 -14.66 7.40 -6.50
N ASP A 206 -15.31 6.74 -7.47
CA ASP A 206 -14.66 5.78 -8.36
C ASP A 206 -15.37 5.72 -9.73
N ARG A 207 -14.66 5.29 -10.77
CA ARG A 207 -15.20 5.10 -12.12
C ARG A 207 -15.98 3.80 -12.26
N ALA A 208 -15.54 2.75 -11.55
CA ALA A 208 -16.07 1.40 -11.68
C ALA A 208 -17.23 1.15 -10.71
N ALA A 209 -18.40 0.76 -11.22
CA ALA A 209 -19.56 0.45 -10.39
C ALA A 209 -19.27 -0.61 -9.32
N LYS A 210 -18.52 -1.66 -9.66
CA LYS A 210 -18.11 -2.70 -8.70
C LYS A 210 -17.25 -2.18 -7.56
N SER A 211 -16.37 -1.18 -7.83
CA SER A 211 -15.58 -0.52 -6.77
C SER A 211 -16.48 0.30 -5.85
N LEU A 212 -17.50 0.97 -6.39
CA LEU A 212 -18.48 1.71 -5.60
C LEU A 212 -19.36 0.78 -4.74
N ASP A 213 -19.73 -0.39 -5.25
CA ASP A 213 -20.45 -1.39 -4.46
C ASP A 213 -19.59 -1.91 -3.31
N LEU A 214 -18.32 -2.26 -3.58
CA LEU A 214 -17.35 -2.64 -2.55
C LEU A 214 -17.16 -1.52 -1.51
N ALA A 215 -17.12 -0.24 -1.95
CA ALA A 215 -16.98 0.89 -1.04
C ALA A 215 -18.13 0.97 -0.03
N LYS A 216 -19.39 0.70 -0.44
CA LYS A 216 -20.54 0.63 0.47
C LYS A 216 -20.39 -0.49 1.50
N GLU A 217 -19.94 -1.67 1.08
CA GLU A 217 -19.65 -2.80 1.98
C GLU A 217 -18.54 -2.47 2.99
N CYS A 218 -17.59 -1.63 2.58
CA CYS A 218 -16.47 -1.15 3.41
C CYS A 218 -16.83 0.00 4.36
N GLY A 219 -18.07 0.53 4.32
CA GLY A 219 -18.52 1.58 5.23
C GLY A 219 -18.58 2.99 4.63
N ALA A 220 -18.59 3.13 3.29
CA ALA A 220 -18.88 4.42 2.66
C ALA A 220 -20.34 4.83 2.93
N HIS A 221 -20.53 6.08 3.38
CA HIS A 221 -21.86 6.66 3.59
C HIS A 221 -22.47 7.11 2.26
N HIS A 222 -21.63 7.64 1.37
CA HIS A 222 -22.01 8.09 0.03
C HIS A 222 -21.05 7.56 -1.01
N VAL A 223 -21.56 7.27 -2.21
CA VAL A 223 -20.75 6.88 -3.36
C VAL A 223 -21.07 7.78 -4.54
N VAL A 224 -20.04 8.23 -5.24
CA VAL A 224 -20.13 9.15 -6.37
C VAL A 224 -19.39 8.51 -7.55
N LYS A 225 -20.05 8.45 -8.71
CA LYS A 225 -19.40 7.98 -9.91
C LYS A 225 -18.51 9.08 -10.48
N ALA A 226 -17.25 8.73 -10.79
CA ALA A 226 -16.32 9.62 -11.49
C ALA A 226 -16.64 9.62 -13.00
N ASP A 227 -17.56 10.45 -13.41
CA ASP A 227 -18.06 10.57 -14.80
C ASP A 227 -17.95 12.00 -15.36
N GLY A 228 -17.28 12.89 -14.65
CA GLY A 228 -17.10 14.30 -14.98
C GLY A 228 -17.84 15.26 -14.05
N ASN A 229 -18.86 14.81 -13.32
CA ASN A 229 -19.67 15.62 -12.42
C ASN A 229 -19.39 15.33 -10.94
N GLU A 230 -18.31 14.61 -10.63
CA GLU A 230 -18.00 14.19 -9.27
C GLU A 230 -17.70 15.34 -8.31
N VAL A 231 -17.14 16.45 -8.80
CA VAL A 231 -16.88 17.65 -7.98
C VAL A 231 -18.19 18.28 -7.51
N GLU A 232 -19.12 18.51 -8.45
CA GLU A 232 -20.44 19.06 -8.18
C GLU A 232 -21.24 18.15 -7.24
N ALA A 233 -21.12 16.83 -7.42
CA ALA A 233 -21.81 15.87 -6.56
C ALA A 233 -21.28 15.91 -5.12
N VAL A 234 -19.95 15.98 -4.92
CA VAL A 234 -19.35 16.13 -3.60
C VAL A 234 -19.72 17.46 -2.97
N LEU A 235 -19.67 18.57 -3.72
CA LEU A 235 -20.07 19.88 -3.23
C LEU A 235 -21.55 19.91 -2.82
N ALA A 236 -22.44 19.26 -3.57
CA ALA A 236 -23.85 19.14 -3.21
C ALA A 236 -24.06 18.38 -1.90
N LEU A 237 -23.35 17.25 -1.69
CA LEU A 237 -23.39 16.47 -0.45
C LEU A 237 -22.90 17.27 0.76
N THR A 238 -21.91 18.16 0.55
CA THR A 238 -21.26 18.95 1.60
C THR A 238 -21.83 20.37 1.73
N SER A 239 -23.01 20.65 1.15
CA SER A 239 -23.66 21.97 1.15
C SER A 239 -22.75 23.08 0.59
N GLY A 240 -21.96 22.77 -0.44
CA GLY A 240 -21.04 23.68 -1.14
C GLY A 240 -19.69 23.89 -0.44
N ARG A 241 -19.45 23.30 0.73
CA ARG A 241 -18.20 23.52 1.50
C ARG A 241 -17.01 22.72 0.97
N GLY A 242 -17.26 21.55 0.39
CA GLY A 242 -16.26 20.54 0.12
C GLY A 242 -16.00 19.63 1.33
N ALA A 243 -15.14 18.63 1.17
CA ALA A 243 -14.75 17.69 2.22
C ALA A 243 -13.56 18.23 3.01
N GLU A 244 -13.59 18.13 4.32
CA GLU A 244 -12.53 18.60 5.23
C GLU A 244 -11.23 17.79 5.05
N ALA A 245 -11.35 16.53 4.62
CA ALA A 245 -10.21 15.72 4.19
C ALA A 245 -10.51 14.99 2.88
N VAL A 246 -9.60 15.06 1.93
CA VAL A 246 -9.65 14.28 0.68
C VAL A 246 -8.44 13.36 0.63
N ILE A 247 -8.65 12.06 0.44
CA ILE A 247 -7.57 11.08 0.29
C ILE A 247 -7.59 10.55 -1.15
N ASP A 248 -6.52 10.81 -1.90
CA ASP A 248 -6.41 10.42 -3.30
C ASP A 248 -5.49 9.19 -3.45
N PHE A 249 -6.10 8.02 -3.68
CA PHE A 249 -5.40 6.77 -3.99
C PHE A 249 -5.12 6.58 -5.49
N VAL A 250 -5.54 7.51 -6.34
CA VAL A 250 -5.35 7.49 -7.79
C VAL A 250 -4.12 8.31 -8.19
N GLY A 251 -4.09 9.60 -7.90
CA GLY A 251 -2.97 10.49 -8.15
C GLY A 251 -2.58 10.67 -9.62
N GLU A 252 -3.48 10.35 -10.55
CA GLU A 252 -3.25 10.38 -12.01
C GLU A 252 -4.31 11.22 -12.72
N GLY A 253 -3.97 11.68 -13.92
CA GLY A 253 -4.89 12.43 -14.78
C GLY A 253 -5.42 13.69 -14.11
N ASP A 254 -6.73 13.88 -14.14
CA ASP A 254 -7.46 15.02 -13.55
C ASP A 254 -7.88 14.81 -12.08
N ALA A 255 -7.60 13.64 -11.50
CA ALA A 255 -7.98 13.29 -10.13
C ALA A 255 -7.42 14.31 -9.10
N ILE A 256 -6.18 14.77 -9.30
CA ILE A 256 -5.53 15.73 -8.40
C ILE A 256 -6.27 17.09 -8.43
N ALA A 257 -6.54 17.63 -9.62
CA ALA A 257 -7.23 18.92 -9.76
C ALA A 257 -8.66 18.85 -9.21
N LYS A 258 -9.37 17.77 -9.51
CA LYS A 258 -10.71 17.50 -8.99
C LYS A 258 -10.70 17.31 -7.46
N GLY A 259 -9.74 16.56 -6.93
CA GLY A 259 -9.57 16.36 -5.50
C GLY A 259 -9.33 17.67 -4.75
N LEU A 260 -8.46 18.53 -5.28
CA LEU A 260 -8.26 19.88 -4.74
C LEU A 260 -9.54 20.74 -4.80
N SER A 261 -10.33 20.61 -5.87
CA SER A 261 -11.63 21.33 -6.00
C SER A 261 -12.68 20.81 -5.02
N MET A 262 -12.65 19.52 -4.66
CA MET A 262 -13.54 18.92 -3.66
C MET A 262 -13.10 19.19 -2.21
N THR A 263 -11.85 19.63 -1.99
CA THR A 263 -11.33 19.92 -0.65
C THR A 263 -11.89 21.23 -0.13
N ALA A 264 -12.39 21.25 1.09
CA ALA A 264 -12.89 22.44 1.76
C ALA A 264 -11.78 23.49 1.97
N ASN A 265 -12.14 24.76 2.16
CA ASN A 265 -11.21 25.79 2.61
C ASN A 265 -10.71 25.43 4.01
N GLY A 266 -9.39 25.54 4.25
CA GLY A 266 -8.72 25.06 5.45
C GLY A 266 -8.59 23.54 5.53
N GLY A 267 -9.08 22.80 4.53
CA GLY A 267 -9.08 21.35 4.50
C GLY A 267 -7.75 20.74 4.05
N TYR A 268 -7.72 19.42 4.08
CA TYR A 268 -6.51 18.62 3.83
C TYR A 268 -6.66 17.73 2.59
N TYR A 269 -5.68 17.78 1.69
CA TYR A 269 -5.59 16.89 0.54
C TYR A 269 -4.40 15.94 0.69
N TYR A 270 -4.69 14.64 0.88
CA TYR A 270 -3.69 13.60 1.09
C TYR A 270 -3.41 12.87 -0.22
N ILE A 271 -2.19 12.99 -0.74
CA ILE A 271 -1.75 12.32 -1.96
C ILE A 271 -1.11 10.99 -1.59
N VAL A 272 -1.66 9.91 -2.13
CA VAL A 272 -1.18 8.53 -1.97
C VAL A 272 -0.83 7.91 -3.32
N GLY A 273 -1.75 7.98 -4.28
CA GLY A 273 -1.49 7.61 -5.67
C GLY A 273 -0.49 8.56 -6.33
N TYR A 274 0.15 8.12 -7.40
CA TYR A 274 1.17 8.92 -8.10
C TYR A 274 1.16 8.66 -9.61
N GLY A 275 1.67 9.64 -10.37
CA GLY A 275 1.71 9.64 -11.83
C GLY A 275 1.36 11.01 -12.42
N GLY A 276 0.55 11.81 -11.70
CA GLY A 276 0.16 13.16 -12.09
C GLY A 276 1.09 14.26 -11.57
N LYS A 277 0.64 15.50 -11.71
CA LYS A 277 1.30 16.71 -11.23
C LYS A 277 0.34 17.58 -10.45
N ILE A 278 0.84 18.31 -9.46
CA ILE A 278 0.10 19.37 -8.78
C ILE A 278 0.39 20.66 -9.51
N GLU A 279 -0.65 21.31 -10.02
CA GLU A 279 -0.59 22.63 -10.60
C GLU A 279 -1.62 23.51 -9.87
N LEU A 280 -1.13 24.38 -9.01
CA LEU A 280 -1.95 25.24 -8.17
C LEU A 280 -1.32 26.64 -8.07
N PRO A 281 -2.05 27.70 -8.49
CA PRO A 281 -1.59 29.08 -8.28
C PRO A 281 -1.43 29.39 -6.80
N THR A 282 -0.38 30.13 -6.44
CA THR A 282 -0.12 30.46 -5.03
C THR A 282 -1.22 31.31 -4.41
N ILE A 283 -1.95 32.11 -5.20
CA ILE A 283 -3.10 32.88 -4.72
C ILE A 283 -4.23 31.96 -4.24
N ASP A 284 -4.46 30.83 -4.93
CA ASP A 284 -5.49 29.88 -4.54
C ASP A 284 -5.11 29.16 -3.24
N MET A 285 -3.81 28.87 -3.04
CA MET A 285 -3.31 28.33 -1.76
C MET A 285 -3.55 29.30 -0.61
N ILE A 286 -3.23 30.59 -0.80
CA ILE A 286 -3.36 31.61 0.25
C ILE A 286 -4.84 31.85 0.58
N THR A 287 -5.69 31.96 -0.42
CA THR A 287 -7.10 32.30 -0.22
C THR A 287 -7.95 31.14 0.31
N THR A 288 -7.51 29.90 0.10
CA THR A 288 -8.22 28.69 0.57
C THR A 288 -7.58 28.04 1.78
N GLU A 289 -6.33 28.38 2.12
CA GLU A 289 -5.54 27.79 3.22
C GLU A 289 -5.50 26.23 3.19
N LYS A 290 -5.62 25.62 2.01
CA LYS A 290 -5.61 24.15 1.87
C LYS A 290 -4.22 23.59 2.20
N THR A 291 -4.20 22.46 2.88
CA THR A 291 -2.98 21.72 3.20
C THR A 291 -2.83 20.51 2.28
N ILE A 292 -1.69 20.42 1.56
CA ILE A 292 -1.37 19.27 0.71
C ILE A 292 -0.35 18.39 1.43
N VAL A 293 -0.67 17.10 1.58
CA VAL A 293 0.12 16.15 2.39
C VAL A 293 0.50 14.93 1.54
N GLY A 294 1.80 14.74 1.31
CA GLY A 294 2.32 13.50 0.73
C GLY A 294 2.30 12.34 1.72
N ASN A 295 2.08 11.12 1.21
CA ASN A 295 2.09 9.91 2.02
C ASN A 295 2.99 8.86 1.38
N LEU A 296 3.91 8.32 2.17
CA LEU A 296 4.83 7.27 1.77
C LEU A 296 4.73 6.13 2.79
N VAL A 297 4.23 4.96 2.36
CA VAL A 297 4.16 3.75 3.18
C VAL A 297 3.58 4.06 4.58
N GLY A 298 4.26 3.64 5.63
CA GLY A 298 3.92 3.92 7.03
C GLY A 298 4.98 3.41 7.99
N THR A 299 4.78 3.66 9.27
CA THR A 299 5.69 3.25 10.33
C THR A 299 5.43 1.81 10.77
N TYR A 300 6.43 1.18 11.42
CA TYR A 300 6.25 -0.11 12.09
C TYR A 300 5.09 -0.08 13.10
N ALA A 301 4.96 0.99 13.88
CA ALA A 301 3.88 1.15 14.84
C ALA A 301 2.50 1.21 14.16
N GLU A 302 2.39 1.89 13.02
CA GLU A 302 1.16 1.94 12.23
C GLU A 302 0.77 0.58 11.66
N LEU A 303 1.75 -0.28 11.30
CA LEU A 303 1.46 -1.65 10.89
C LEU A 303 0.97 -2.51 12.07
N VAL A 304 1.53 -2.33 13.27
CA VAL A 304 1.02 -2.99 14.49
C VAL A 304 -0.43 -2.59 14.77
N GLU A 305 -0.75 -1.30 14.67
CA GLU A 305 -2.11 -0.77 14.85
C GLU A 305 -3.08 -1.34 13.82
N LEU A 306 -2.65 -1.41 12.54
CA LEU A 306 -3.44 -2.00 11.46
C LEU A 306 -3.71 -3.49 11.71
N MET A 307 -2.71 -4.24 12.19
CA MET A 307 -2.91 -5.65 12.55
C MET A 307 -3.91 -5.82 13.70
N ALA A 308 -3.94 -4.90 14.65
CA ALA A 308 -4.95 -4.91 15.71
C ALA A 308 -6.37 -4.66 15.18
N LEU A 309 -6.54 -3.81 14.17
CA LEU A 309 -7.84 -3.62 13.50
C LEU A 309 -8.23 -4.85 12.67
N ALA A 310 -7.27 -5.46 11.98
CA ALA A 310 -7.48 -6.68 11.19
C ALA A 310 -7.89 -7.87 12.10
N ASP A 311 -7.21 -8.07 13.21
CA ASP A 311 -7.50 -9.11 14.20
C ASP A 311 -8.92 -8.98 14.79
N ARG A 312 -9.38 -7.74 14.98
CA ARG A 312 -10.75 -7.45 15.42
C ARG A 312 -11.80 -7.52 14.30
N GLY A 313 -11.38 -7.79 13.05
CA GLY A 313 -12.27 -7.84 11.90
C GLY A 313 -12.84 -6.49 11.46
N LEU A 314 -12.26 -5.37 11.91
CA LEU A 314 -12.67 -4.02 11.56
C LEU A 314 -12.10 -3.55 10.21
N VAL A 315 -11.00 -4.14 9.78
CA VAL A 315 -10.42 -3.92 8.45
C VAL A 315 -10.18 -5.30 7.83
N LYS A 316 -10.78 -5.54 6.68
CA LYS A 316 -10.70 -6.82 5.96
C LYS A 316 -10.17 -6.59 4.55
N LEU A 317 -9.35 -7.53 4.06
CA LEU A 317 -8.91 -7.56 2.68
C LEU A 317 -9.90 -8.37 1.83
N HIS A 318 -10.16 -7.88 0.63
CA HIS A 318 -10.75 -8.68 -0.43
C HIS A 318 -9.62 -9.19 -1.31
N THR A 319 -9.30 -10.50 -1.25
CA THR A 319 -8.13 -11.08 -1.92
C THR A 319 -8.52 -12.12 -2.95
N ARG A 320 -7.70 -12.23 -4.00
CA ARG A 320 -7.68 -13.33 -4.97
C ARG A 320 -6.31 -13.99 -4.93
N GLU A 321 -6.28 -15.29 -4.64
CA GLU A 321 -5.05 -16.06 -4.57
C GLU A 321 -4.61 -16.53 -5.96
N TYR A 322 -3.28 -16.51 -6.18
CA TYR A 322 -2.59 -17.08 -7.32
C TYR A 322 -1.42 -17.93 -6.83
N ARG A 323 -1.07 -19.00 -7.51
CA ARG A 323 0.19 -19.70 -7.23
C ARG A 323 1.37 -18.81 -7.61
N LEU A 324 2.50 -18.94 -6.96
CA LEU A 324 3.72 -18.20 -7.30
C LEU A 324 4.09 -18.38 -8.79
N SER A 325 3.89 -19.58 -9.37
CA SER A 325 4.11 -19.85 -10.80
C SER A 325 3.17 -19.07 -11.74
N GLN A 326 2.11 -18.47 -11.21
CA GLN A 326 1.13 -17.66 -11.93
C GLN A 326 1.37 -16.15 -11.72
N ALA A 327 2.58 -15.74 -11.35
CA ALA A 327 2.91 -14.34 -11.11
C ALA A 327 2.59 -13.44 -12.32
N ASN A 328 2.83 -13.93 -13.55
CA ASN A 328 2.47 -13.19 -14.76
C ASN A 328 0.95 -13.05 -14.93
N ASP A 329 0.17 -14.10 -14.64
CA ASP A 329 -1.30 -14.04 -14.70
C ASP A 329 -1.82 -12.96 -13.74
N ALA A 330 -1.29 -12.93 -12.49
CA ALA A 330 -1.65 -11.93 -11.49
C ALA A 330 -1.29 -10.50 -11.91
N LEU A 331 -0.10 -10.29 -12.49
CA LEU A 331 0.34 -8.99 -13.00
C LEU A 331 -0.50 -8.53 -14.20
N HIS A 332 -0.83 -9.44 -15.13
CA HIS A 332 -1.72 -9.13 -16.26
C HIS A 332 -3.14 -8.82 -15.82
N ASP A 333 -3.71 -9.62 -14.90
CA ASP A 333 -5.05 -9.36 -14.35
C ASP A 333 -5.10 -8.01 -13.63
N LEU A 334 -4.01 -7.63 -12.91
CA LEU A 334 -3.90 -6.32 -12.30
C LEU A 334 -3.82 -5.20 -13.35
N HIS A 335 -2.99 -5.37 -14.39
CA HIS A 335 -2.84 -4.41 -15.48
C HIS A 335 -4.17 -4.12 -16.19
N HIS A 336 -4.94 -5.17 -16.46
CA HIS A 336 -6.24 -5.06 -17.15
C HIS A 336 -7.42 -4.74 -16.22
N GLY A 337 -7.19 -4.53 -14.91
CA GLY A 337 -8.24 -4.19 -13.95
C GLY A 337 -9.20 -5.35 -13.63
N HIS A 338 -8.77 -6.59 -13.79
CA HIS A 338 -9.56 -7.78 -13.49
C HIS A 338 -9.52 -8.19 -12.01
N ILE A 339 -8.73 -7.48 -11.19
CA ILE A 339 -8.61 -7.71 -9.76
C ILE A 339 -9.51 -6.74 -8.99
N HIS A 340 -10.44 -7.27 -8.21
CA HIS A 340 -11.24 -6.52 -7.26
C HIS A 340 -10.64 -6.74 -5.85
N GLY A 341 -10.15 -5.66 -5.23
CA GLY A 341 -9.37 -5.76 -3.99
C GLY A 341 -7.88 -6.01 -4.28
N ARG A 342 -7.32 -7.13 -3.79
CA ARG A 342 -5.88 -7.44 -3.85
C ARG A 342 -5.62 -8.82 -4.44
N ALA A 343 -4.56 -8.97 -5.25
CA ALA A 343 -4.02 -10.28 -5.60
C ALA A 343 -2.92 -10.68 -4.61
N VAL A 344 -2.81 -11.99 -4.33
CA VAL A 344 -1.79 -12.57 -3.44
C VAL A 344 -1.18 -13.78 -4.12
N LEU A 345 0.15 -13.79 -4.25
CA LEU A 345 0.92 -14.95 -4.69
C LEU A 345 1.20 -15.86 -3.49
N VAL A 346 0.92 -17.14 -3.65
CA VAL A 346 1.18 -18.17 -2.64
C VAL A 346 2.19 -19.16 -3.24
N PRO A 347 3.38 -19.34 -2.63
CA PRO A 347 4.41 -20.28 -3.09
C PRO A 347 4.01 -21.76 -3.02
#